data_5998d9e9bbda4e72da50eac401f06d82
#
_entry.id   5998d9e9bbda4e72da50eac401f06d82
#
_cell.length_a   1.000
_cell.length_b   1.000
_cell.length_c   1.000
_cell.angle_alpha   90.00
_cell.angle_beta   90.00
_cell.angle_gamma   90.00
#
_symmetry.space_group_name_H-M   'P 1'
#
loop_
_entity.id
_entity.type
_entity.pdbx_description
1 polymer ?
#
loop_
_entity_poly.entity_id
_entity_poly.type
_entity_poly.pdbx_seq_one_letter_code
_entity_poly.pdbx_strand_id
1 'polypeptide(L)'
;MVKKFKITLAQLNPTVGDLDGNYEAAVKAWKKAKEAGSDLVAFTELFITGYNTQDLIQKPSFYKVAQGKIEQLAKTCAKGPAIAIGGPAYIEKKLYNAYYILVDGKVGNVIMKHHLPNQNVFDEKRIFDEGEISGPYQIGPIRIGSPICEDAWHADVSETLAETGAQLLLVPNGSPYYNGKNDVRLNKMVSRVVETNLPLIYLNMVGAQDDQVFDGGTFALNRGGDLAIKLPLFEECLEHIVLEETDAGWGIINGHLSTVSCGKELDYYAMVTGLKDYCRKSGFERVLLGLSGSIDSALVAVIASDALGSTNVRSIMLPSPYTSDTSLIDAAHLAENLGCHSDTLSISESLNSIEETLSTMFEGHDNDLTEENIQSRLRGLLLMAVSNKFGEMLLTTGNKSEVSVGYSTIYGDMAGGFNPIKDLYKTRVFEIAKWRNQNHRSWMKGPPGMIIPESIITKAPTAELRPNQQDSDSLPDYPVLDAILTILIDEDGSIEDCLKEGHEKTDVIKVEKLIYSSEYKRFQSAPGTRLTQRAFWLDRRYPIVNKWRNKK
;
A
#
# COMPACT_ATOMS: atom_id res chain seq x y z
N MET A 1 38.23 14.84 23.49
CA MET A 1 36.75 14.85 23.48
C MET A 1 36.28 13.97 22.36
N VAL A 2 35.37 13.06 22.64
CA VAL A 2 34.72 12.21 21.62
C VAL A 2 33.93 13.13 20.69
N LYS A 3 34.17 13.03 19.39
CA LYS A 3 33.37 13.79 18.41
C LYS A 3 31.97 13.17 18.34
N LYS A 4 30.94 14.01 18.35
CA LYS A 4 29.56 13.61 18.22
C LYS A 4 28.95 14.25 16.98
N PHE A 5 28.00 13.53 16.36
CA PHE A 5 27.23 14.00 15.23
C PHE A 5 25.75 13.60 15.44
N LYS A 6 24.85 14.56 15.35
CA LYS A 6 23.43 14.33 15.60
C LYS A 6 22.62 14.46 14.34
N ILE A 7 21.82 13.42 14.03
CA ILE A 7 20.95 13.38 12.86
C ILE A 7 19.49 13.33 13.32
N THR A 8 18.64 14.14 12.69
CA THR A 8 17.18 13.96 12.76
C THR A 8 16.71 13.15 11.57
N LEU A 9 16.08 12.02 11.80
CA LEU A 9 15.46 11.17 10.78
C LEU A 9 13.98 11.55 10.63
N ALA A 10 13.57 11.95 9.43
CA ALA A 10 12.21 12.38 9.13
C ALA A 10 11.45 11.27 8.41
N GLN A 11 10.85 10.35 9.18
CA GLN A 11 9.90 9.36 8.69
C GLN A 11 8.53 10.04 8.56
N LEU A 12 8.24 10.61 7.39
CA LEU A 12 7.05 11.41 7.13
C LEU A 12 6.25 10.88 5.94
N ASN A 13 5.03 11.42 5.79
CA ASN A 13 4.05 11.02 4.77
C ASN A 13 3.86 12.13 3.72
N PRO A 14 4.77 12.28 2.75
CA PRO A 14 4.62 13.26 1.68
C PRO A 14 3.45 12.89 0.77
N THR A 15 2.81 13.91 0.19
CA THR A 15 1.73 13.73 -0.79
C THR A 15 2.25 14.00 -2.19
N VAL A 16 2.00 13.09 -3.12
CA VAL A 16 2.41 13.28 -4.52
C VAL A 16 1.75 14.53 -5.10
N GLY A 17 2.59 15.41 -5.67
CA GLY A 17 2.14 16.65 -6.31
C GLY A 17 1.89 17.82 -5.38
N ASP A 18 1.83 17.62 -4.07
CA ASP A 18 1.68 18.71 -3.09
C ASP A 18 3.06 19.31 -2.73
N LEU A 19 3.64 20.03 -3.69
CA LEU A 19 4.97 20.61 -3.53
C LEU A 19 5.05 21.63 -2.39
N ASP A 20 3.96 22.36 -2.13
CA ASP A 20 3.87 23.34 -1.05
C ASP A 20 3.75 22.67 0.31
N GLY A 21 2.84 21.71 0.46
CA GLY A 21 2.66 20.96 1.71
C GLY A 21 3.91 20.17 2.09
N ASN A 22 4.55 19.50 1.13
CA ASN A 22 5.80 18.77 1.38
C ASN A 22 6.95 19.71 1.76
N TYR A 23 7.03 20.89 1.14
CA TYR A 23 7.99 21.94 1.52
C TYR A 23 7.73 22.42 2.96
N GLU A 24 6.50 22.73 3.32
CA GLU A 24 6.14 23.15 4.68
C GLU A 24 6.45 22.08 5.73
N ALA A 25 6.18 20.82 5.41
CA ALA A 25 6.54 19.68 6.25
C ALA A 25 8.05 19.59 6.47
N ALA A 26 8.85 19.82 5.40
CA ALA A 26 10.31 19.86 5.49
C ALA A 26 10.80 21.00 6.38
N VAL A 27 10.25 22.22 6.21
CA VAL A 27 10.59 23.37 7.07
C VAL A 27 10.24 23.12 8.53
N LYS A 28 9.08 22.52 8.80
CA LYS A 28 8.64 22.15 10.16
C LYS A 28 9.57 21.13 10.81
N ALA A 29 9.96 20.09 10.07
CA ALA A 29 10.90 19.08 10.54
C ALA A 29 12.29 19.68 10.80
N TRP A 30 12.77 20.57 9.90
CA TRP A 30 14.03 21.28 10.09
C TRP A 30 14.05 22.16 11.34
N LYS A 31 12.96 22.88 11.63
CA LYS A 31 12.85 23.69 12.86
C LYS A 31 12.98 22.81 14.11
N LYS A 32 12.31 21.66 14.15
CA LYS A 32 12.41 20.70 15.25
C LYS A 32 13.83 20.10 15.37
N ALA A 33 14.48 19.80 14.23
CA ALA A 33 15.87 19.34 14.21
C ALA A 33 16.81 20.40 14.78
N LYS A 34 16.60 21.69 14.44
CA LYS A 34 17.36 22.81 14.98
C LYS A 34 17.17 22.96 16.49
N GLU A 35 15.94 22.89 16.98
CA GLU A 35 15.62 22.91 18.42
C GLU A 35 16.28 21.76 19.17
N ALA A 36 16.36 20.59 18.54
CA ALA A 36 17.04 19.42 19.10
C ALA A 36 18.57 19.51 19.04
N GLY A 37 19.13 20.54 18.38
CA GLY A 37 20.58 20.70 18.20
C GLY A 37 21.18 19.65 17.27
N SER A 38 20.46 19.24 16.23
CA SER A 38 20.96 18.32 15.22
C SER A 38 21.91 19.01 14.25
N ASP A 39 22.85 18.25 13.69
CA ASP A 39 23.78 18.69 12.66
C ASP A 39 23.19 18.50 11.25
N LEU A 40 22.33 17.49 11.10
CA LEU A 40 21.67 17.10 9.85
C LEU A 40 20.22 16.73 10.10
N VAL A 41 19.31 17.11 9.19
CA VAL A 41 17.98 16.49 9.06
C VAL A 41 17.90 15.75 7.73
N ALA A 42 17.52 14.48 7.78
CA ALA A 42 17.41 13.63 6.61
C ALA A 42 15.95 13.29 6.30
N PHE A 43 15.58 13.45 5.03
CA PHE A 43 14.28 13.10 4.46
C PHE A 43 14.42 11.91 3.52
N THR A 44 13.30 11.37 3.10
CA THR A 44 13.24 10.18 2.25
C THR A 44 13.46 10.49 0.76
N GLU A 45 13.55 9.45 -0.05
CA GLU A 45 13.63 9.50 -1.52
C GLU A 45 12.44 10.28 -2.09
N LEU A 46 12.70 11.17 -3.08
CA LEU A 46 11.71 12.03 -3.76
C LEU A 46 10.73 12.76 -2.81
N PHE A 47 11.16 13.09 -1.61
CA PHE A 47 10.29 13.67 -0.57
C PHE A 47 9.54 14.91 -1.05
N ILE A 48 10.22 15.82 -1.77
CA ILE A 48 9.61 17.10 -2.17
C ILE A 48 8.45 16.92 -3.15
N THR A 49 8.49 15.89 -3.98
CA THR A 49 7.44 15.55 -4.96
C THR A 49 6.43 14.56 -4.45
N GLY A 50 6.75 13.84 -3.36
CA GLY A 50 6.12 12.58 -2.99
C GLY A 50 6.58 11.43 -3.91
N TYR A 51 6.37 10.18 -3.48
CA TYR A 51 6.72 8.95 -4.20
C TYR A 51 5.49 8.03 -4.25
N ASN A 52 5.12 7.43 -5.38
CA ASN A 52 5.71 7.40 -6.70
C ASN A 52 4.96 8.38 -7.64
N THR A 53 5.69 9.28 -8.28
CA THR A 53 5.11 10.35 -9.10
C THR A 53 4.63 9.91 -10.48
N GLN A 54 4.95 8.70 -10.90
CA GLN A 54 4.65 8.20 -12.25
C GLN A 54 5.05 9.23 -13.33
N ASP A 55 4.30 9.33 -14.42
CA ASP A 55 4.57 10.25 -15.53
C ASP A 55 4.45 11.74 -15.18
N LEU A 56 3.87 12.07 -14.02
CA LEU A 56 3.75 13.46 -13.59
C LEU A 56 5.11 14.16 -13.50
N ILE A 57 6.16 13.43 -13.09
CA ILE A 57 7.51 13.97 -12.93
C ILE A 57 8.15 14.40 -14.26
N GLN A 58 7.70 13.84 -15.39
CA GLN A 58 8.24 14.17 -16.71
C GLN A 58 7.75 15.53 -17.24
N LYS A 59 6.72 16.12 -16.61
CA LYS A 59 6.23 17.45 -16.98
C LYS A 59 7.24 18.54 -16.59
N PRO A 60 7.75 19.35 -17.56
CA PRO A 60 8.69 20.42 -17.25
C PRO A 60 8.17 21.45 -16.26
N SER A 61 6.86 21.74 -16.28
CA SER A 61 6.21 22.62 -15.30
C SER A 61 6.24 22.06 -13.89
N PHE A 62 6.26 20.73 -13.72
CA PHE A 62 6.27 20.09 -12.41
C PHE A 62 7.70 19.99 -11.83
N TYR A 63 8.63 19.34 -12.56
CA TYR A 63 9.98 19.15 -12.00
C TYR A 63 10.75 20.45 -11.79
N LYS A 64 10.54 21.49 -12.63
CA LYS A 64 11.16 22.81 -12.42
C LYS A 64 10.67 23.49 -11.14
N VAL A 65 9.38 23.40 -10.85
CA VAL A 65 8.83 23.95 -9.60
C VAL A 65 9.36 23.17 -8.41
N ALA A 66 9.44 21.81 -8.50
CA ALA A 66 10.01 20.99 -7.44
C ALA A 66 11.48 21.34 -7.14
N GLN A 67 12.32 21.53 -8.18
CA GLN A 67 13.70 22.01 -8.01
C GLN A 67 13.74 23.41 -7.36
N GLY A 68 12.87 24.32 -7.80
CA GLY A 68 12.75 25.65 -7.20
C GLY A 68 12.36 25.60 -5.71
N LYS A 69 11.53 24.63 -5.30
CA LYS A 69 11.19 24.40 -3.88
C LYS A 69 12.41 23.95 -3.06
N ILE A 70 13.26 23.10 -3.62
CA ILE A 70 14.52 22.68 -2.97
C ILE A 70 15.47 23.87 -2.78
N GLU A 71 15.62 24.71 -3.80
CA GLU A 71 16.43 25.93 -3.70
C GLU A 71 15.85 26.93 -2.69
N GLN A 72 14.53 27.06 -2.65
CA GLN A 72 13.82 27.86 -1.66
C GLN A 72 14.05 27.31 -0.24
N LEU A 73 13.97 25.99 -0.06
CA LEU A 73 14.21 25.32 1.21
C LEU A 73 15.64 25.60 1.71
N ALA A 74 16.64 25.50 0.84
CA ALA A 74 18.02 25.85 1.19
C ALA A 74 18.12 27.28 1.75
N LYS A 75 17.55 28.25 1.05
CA LYS A 75 17.57 29.67 1.47
C LYS A 75 16.82 29.90 2.79
N THR A 76 15.64 29.28 2.95
CA THR A 76 14.81 29.42 4.16
C THR A 76 15.49 28.81 5.39
N CYS A 77 16.20 27.70 5.18
CA CYS A 77 16.84 26.92 6.24
C CYS A 77 18.37 27.17 6.35
N ALA A 78 18.85 28.35 5.95
CA ALA A 78 20.26 28.66 5.84
C ALA A 78 21.05 28.64 7.18
N LYS A 79 20.40 28.87 8.33
CA LYS A 79 21.06 28.99 9.64
C LYS A 79 20.59 27.88 10.60
N GLY A 80 21.18 26.72 10.50
CA GLY A 80 20.87 25.56 11.33
C GLY A 80 21.41 24.26 10.76
N PRO A 81 20.80 23.12 11.05
CA PRO A 81 21.26 21.82 10.55
C PRO A 81 21.24 21.78 9.01
N ALA A 82 22.21 21.07 8.45
CA ALA A 82 22.18 20.71 7.04
C ALA A 82 20.91 19.89 6.72
N ILE A 83 20.50 19.86 5.45
CA ILE A 83 19.34 19.08 5.00
C ILE A 83 19.80 18.09 3.93
N ALA A 84 19.35 16.84 4.06
CA ALA A 84 19.46 15.84 3.02
C ALA A 84 18.04 15.45 2.57
N ILE A 85 17.65 15.69 1.31
CA ILE A 85 16.26 15.59 0.84
C ILE A 85 16.18 15.07 -0.59
N GLY A 86 15.24 14.14 -0.84
CA GLY A 86 14.96 13.59 -2.16
C GLY A 86 14.11 14.51 -3.03
N GLY A 87 14.47 14.59 -4.32
CA GLY A 87 13.72 15.32 -5.34
C GLY A 87 14.28 15.11 -6.74
N PRO A 88 13.58 15.58 -7.81
CA PRO A 88 14.05 15.43 -9.17
C PRO A 88 15.20 16.37 -9.48
N ALA A 89 16.17 15.92 -10.29
CA ALA A 89 17.20 16.78 -10.86
C ALA A 89 17.15 16.70 -12.40
N TYR A 90 16.97 17.86 -13.04
CA TYR A 90 17.07 17.98 -14.50
C TYR A 90 18.38 18.68 -14.84
N ILE A 91 19.32 17.89 -15.36
CA ILE A 91 20.70 18.33 -15.66
C ILE A 91 21.06 17.81 -17.05
N GLU A 92 21.63 18.64 -17.92
CA GLU A 92 22.08 18.27 -19.25
C GLU A 92 21.03 17.55 -20.12
N LYS A 93 19.77 17.98 -20.02
CA LYS A 93 18.61 17.41 -20.71
C LYS A 93 18.21 16.00 -20.23
N LYS A 94 18.70 15.54 -19.10
CA LYS A 94 18.36 14.28 -18.46
C LYS A 94 17.64 14.53 -17.14
N LEU A 95 16.73 13.65 -16.80
CA LEU A 95 15.95 13.71 -15.56
C LEU A 95 16.40 12.58 -14.62
N TYR A 96 16.80 12.96 -13.42
CA TYR A 96 17.31 12.04 -12.42
C TYR A 96 16.43 11.99 -11.16
N ASN A 97 16.32 10.84 -10.55
CA ASN A 97 15.94 10.70 -9.15
C ASN A 97 17.17 11.07 -8.31
N ALA A 98 17.09 12.13 -7.50
CA ALA A 98 18.25 12.70 -6.86
C ALA A 98 18.04 12.96 -5.36
N TYR A 99 19.16 13.02 -4.64
CA TYR A 99 19.22 13.36 -3.23
C TYR A 99 20.11 14.59 -3.05
N TYR A 100 19.51 15.66 -2.55
CA TYR A 100 20.12 16.97 -2.41
C TYR A 100 20.67 17.18 -1.02
N ILE A 101 21.88 17.70 -0.91
CA ILE A 101 22.51 18.10 0.34
C ILE A 101 22.56 19.63 0.38
N LEU A 102 21.80 20.22 1.30
CA LEU A 102 21.67 21.64 1.46
C LEU A 102 22.46 22.11 2.70
N VAL A 103 23.40 23.02 2.50
CA VAL A 103 24.28 23.52 3.55
C VAL A 103 24.38 25.04 3.40
N ASP A 104 24.30 25.76 4.51
CA ASP A 104 24.53 27.24 4.58
C ASP A 104 23.73 28.03 3.54
N GLY A 105 22.50 27.64 3.31
CA GLY A 105 21.59 28.34 2.39
C GLY A 105 21.78 28.03 0.91
N LYS A 106 22.57 27.02 0.57
CA LYS A 106 22.87 26.61 -0.81
C LYS A 106 22.70 25.11 -1.00
N VAL A 107 22.49 24.74 -2.26
CA VAL A 107 22.64 23.35 -2.70
C VAL A 107 24.14 23.05 -2.77
N GLY A 108 24.62 22.15 -1.92
CA GLY A 108 26.04 21.74 -1.88
C GLY A 108 26.30 20.57 -2.84
N ASN A 109 25.70 19.43 -2.59
CA ASN A 109 25.85 18.23 -3.42
C ASN A 109 24.49 17.77 -3.97
N VAL A 110 24.53 17.12 -5.13
CA VAL A 110 23.38 16.43 -5.72
C VAL A 110 23.84 15.01 -6.05
N ILE A 111 23.29 14.01 -5.37
CA ILE A 111 23.55 12.60 -5.59
C ILE A 111 22.45 12.09 -6.53
N MET A 112 22.82 11.44 -7.61
CA MET A 112 21.89 10.87 -8.58
C MET A 112 21.78 9.36 -8.35
N LYS A 113 20.58 8.83 -8.34
CA LYS A 113 20.33 7.40 -8.23
C LYS A 113 20.95 6.65 -9.40
N HIS A 114 21.74 5.63 -9.11
CA HIS A 114 22.44 4.82 -10.10
C HIS A 114 21.57 3.65 -10.56
N HIS A 115 21.09 2.82 -9.64
CA HIS A 115 20.23 1.69 -9.95
C HIS A 115 18.75 2.09 -9.95
N LEU A 116 18.12 2.00 -11.12
CA LEU A 116 16.71 2.31 -11.31
C LEU A 116 15.90 1.01 -11.31
N PRO A 117 15.03 0.76 -10.32
CA PRO A 117 14.20 -0.44 -10.28
C PRO A 117 13.18 -0.41 -11.42
N ASN A 118 13.02 -1.55 -12.10
CA ASN A 118 12.09 -1.73 -13.22
C ASN A 118 11.38 -3.08 -13.14
N GLN A 119 10.93 -3.43 -11.96
CA GLN A 119 10.22 -4.68 -11.65
C GLN A 119 9.12 -4.43 -10.61
N ASN A 120 8.11 -5.31 -10.58
CA ASN A 120 6.96 -5.18 -9.70
C ASN A 120 6.28 -3.80 -9.88
N VAL A 121 6.08 -3.07 -8.80
CA VAL A 121 5.45 -1.72 -8.81
C VAL A 121 6.35 -0.62 -9.37
N PHE A 122 7.63 -0.92 -9.60
CA PHE A 122 8.60 0.08 -10.05
C PHE A 122 8.75 0.10 -11.56
N ASP A 123 8.89 1.30 -12.11
CA ASP A 123 9.04 1.57 -13.55
C ASP A 123 9.97 2.78 -13.77
N GLU A 124 11.03 2.88 -12.95
CA GLU A 124 11.87 4.07 -12.92
C GLU A 124 12.73 4.24 -14.17
N LYS A 125 13.15 3.14 -14.83
CA LYS A 125 13.92 3.23 -16.10
C LYS A 125 13.16 3.90 -17.23
N ARG A 126 11.83 3.92 -17.18
CA ARG A 126 11.00 4.64 -18.14
C ARG A 126 10.96 6.15 -17.88
N ILE A 127 11.27 6.56 -16.67
CA ILE A 127 11.03 7.91 -16.16
C ILE A 127 12.33 8.68 -15.97
N PHE A 128 13.35 8.04 -15.39
CA PHE A 128 14.61 8.65 -15.03
C PHE A 128 15.79 8.08 -15.82
N ASP A 129 16.83 8.89 -15.95
CA ASP A 129 18.13 8.47 -16.43
C ASP A 129 18.99 7.92 -15.27
N GLU A 130 19.84 6.94 -15.56
CA GLU A 130 20.83 6.42 -14.61
C GLU A 130 21.86 7.49 -14.27
N GLY A 131 22.09 7.72 -12.96
CA GLY A 131 23.16 8.57 -12.49
C GLY A 131 24.50 7.88 -12.41
N GLU A 132 25.59 8.63 -12.42
CA GLU A 132 26.91 8.09 -12.06
C GLU A 132 26.98 7.87 -10.54
N ILE A 133 27.79 6.91 -10.09
CA ILE A 133 28.00 6.67 -8.67
C ILE A 133 28.74 7.88 -8.07
N SER A 134 28.07 8.57 -7.17
CA SER A 134 28.62 9.76 -6.49
C SER A 134 29.49 9.35 -5.30
N GLY A 135 30.56 10.11 -5.04
CA GLY A 135 31.34 9.95 -3.82
C GLY A 135 30.62 10.48 -2.56
N PRO A 136 31.15 10.19 -1.36
CA PRO A 136 30.60 10.69 -0.11
C PRO A 136 30.78 12.22 0.03
N TYR A 137 29.85 12.84 0.73
CA TYR A 137 29.86 14.27 1.05
C TYR A 137 30.19 14.53 2.52
N GLN A 138 30.73 15.69 2.83
CA GLN A 138 31.14 16.08 4.18
C GLN A 138 30.08 16.93 4.88
N ILE A 139 29.65 16.53 6.07
CA ILE A 139 28.85 17.36 6.99
C ILE A 139 29.54 17.38 8.35
N GLY A 140 29.98 18.56 8.78
CA GLY A 140 30.74 18.67 10.04
C GLY A 140 31.93 17.69 10.07
N PRO A 141 32.05 16.85 11.09
CA PRO A 141 33.19 15.95 11.24
C PRO A 141 33.08 14.61 10.47
N ILE A 142 31.93 14.30 9.81
CA ILE A 142 31.67 12.99 9.24
C ILE A 142 31.48 13.04 7.70
N ARG A 143 31.96 12.00 7.01
CA ARG A 143 31.71 11.79 5.58
C ARG A 143 30.59 10.77 5.40
N ILE A 144 29.53 11.17 4.71
CA ILE A 144 28.30 10.38 4.53
C ILE A 144 28.18 9.94 3.08
N GLY A 145 27.92 8.67 2.84
CA GLY A 145 27.52 8.13 1.55
C GLY A 145 26.01 7.92 1.54
N SER A 146 25.34 8.33 0.46
CA SER A 146 23.88 8.14 0.36
C SER A 146 23.51 7.32 -0.88
N PRO A 147 23.56 5.98 -0.80
CA PRO A 147 22.95 5.14 -1.83
C PRO A 147 21.43 5.29 -1.75
N ILE A 148 20.78 5.62 -2.88
CA ILE A 148 19.33 5.93 -2.91
C ILE A 148 18.54 4.63 -3.15
N CYS A 149 17.81 4.17 -2.16
CA CYS A 149 16.86 3.04 -2.21
C CYS A 149 17.44 1.80 -2.92
N GLU A 150 17.16 1.59 -4.21
CA GLU A 150 17.64 0.43 -5.00
C GLU A 150 19.17 0.35 -5.03
N ASP A 151 19.88 1.48 -4.99
CA ASP A 151 21.36 1.47 -4.94
C ASP A 151 21.90 0.61 -3.79
N ALA A 152 21.24 0.62 -2.63
CA ALA A 152 21.63 -0.17 -1.48
C ALA A 152 21.28 -1.68 -1.60
N TRP A 153 20.48 -2.07 -2.60
CA TRP A 153 20.19 -3.49 -2.89
C TRP A 153 21.33 -4.16 -3.64
N HIS A 154 22.20 -3.38 -4.28
CA HIS A 154 23.40 -3.81 -5.00
C HIS A 154 24.65 -3.47 -4.19
N ALA A 155 25.73 -4.25 -4.36
CA ALA A 155 26.95 -4.07 -3.58
C ALA A 155 27.79 -2.88 -4.06
N ASP A 156 27.86 -2.69 -5.37
CA ASP A 156 28.76 -1.78 -6.08
C ASP A 156 28.73 -0.33 -5.60
N VAL A 157 27.52 0.26 -5.42
CA VAL A 157 27.39 1.65 -4.93
C VAL A 157 27.90 1.77 -3.50
N SER A 158 27.50 0.84 -2.63
CA SER A 158 27.89 0.87 -1.21
C SER A 158 29.40 0.63 -1.02
N GLU A 159 29.99 -0.29 -1.79
CA GLU A 159 31.43 -0.56 -1.80
C GLU A 159 32.22 0.64 -2.31
N THR A 160 31.80 1.23 -3.44
CA THR A 160 32.45 2.46 -3.98
C THR A 160 32.42 3.61 -2.96
N LEU A 161 31.30 3.79 -2.25
CA LEU A 161 31.20 4.80 -1.19
C LEU A 161 32.16 4.51 -0.03
N ALA A 162 32.28 3.27 0.40
CA ALA A 162 33.23 2.86 1.45
C ALA A 162 34.68 3.09 1.02
N GLU A 163 35.07 2.63 -0.18
CA GLU A 163 36.41 2.78 -0.75
C GLU A 163 36.81 4.25 -0.94
N THR A 164 35.85 5.10 -1.27
CA THR A 164 36.07 6.56 -1.43
C THR A 164 35.98 7.33 -0.11
N GLY A 165 35.85 6.63 1.02
CA GLY A 165 36.02 7.14 2.38
C GLY A 165 34.74 7.62 3.06
N ALA A 166 33.57 7.05 2.73
CA ALA A 166 32.39 7.18 3.55
C ALA A 166 32.60 6.60 4.96
N GLN A 167 31.98 7.19 5.95
CA GLN A 167 32.05 6.78 7.35
C GLN A 167 30.68 6.37 7.90
N LEU A 168 29.61 6.68 7.15
CA LEU A 168 28.22 6.32 7.40
C LEU A 168 27.52 6.14 6.06
N LEU A 169 26.65 5.13 5.97
CA LEU A 169 25.69 5.02 4.87
C LEU A 169 24.31 5.52 5.32
N LEU A 170 23.78 6.53 4.63
CA LEU A 170 22.43 7.06 4.83
C LEU A 170 21.60 6.70 3.59
N VAL A 171 20.67 5.75 3.72
CA VAL A 171 19.87 5.20 2.63
C VAL A 171 18.46 5.78 2.66
N PRO A 172 18.14 6.81 1.86
CA PRO A 172 16.78 7.33 1.73
C PRO A 172 15.94 6.42 0.83
N ASN A 173 14.71 6.11 1.26
CA ASN A 173 13.85 5.15 0.57
C ASN A 173 12.42 5.64 0.37
N GLY A 174 11.81 5.19 -0.76
CA GLY A 174 10.38 5.10 -0.99
C GLY A 174 10.00 3.62 -1.18
N SER A 175 10.26 2.79 -0.17
CA SER A 175 10.08 1.34 -0.27
C SER A 175 8.70 0.91 0.23
N PRO A 176 7.80 0.38 -0.65
CA PRO A 176 6.46 0.01 -0.26
C PRO A 176 6.40 -1.30 0.53
N TYR A 177 5.35 -1.40 1.32
CA TYR A 177 4.99 -2.57 2.11
C TYR A 177 4.53 -3.75 1.23
N TYR A 178 4.86 -4.93 1.64
CA TYR A 178 4.16 -6.19 1.47
C TYR A 178 4.51 -7.10 2.64
N ASN A 179 3.67 -8.12 2.90
CA ASN A 179 3.88 -9.04 4.02
C ASN A 179 5.25 -9.73 3.95
N GLY A 180 6.06 -9.60 5.03
CA GLY A 180 7.43 -10.11 5.10
C GLY A 180 8.52 -9.17 4.56
N LYS A 181 8.19 -8.00 3.99
CA LYS A 181 9.17 -7.07 3.42
C LYS A 181 10.20 -6.56 4.42
N ASN A 182 9.81 -6.40 5.68
CA ASN A 182 10.70 -5.87 6.71
C ASN A 182 11.93 -6.76 6.93
N ASP A 183 11.76 -8.08 6.96
CA ASP A 183 12.88 -9.02 7.12
C ASP A 183 13.79 -9.01 5.89
N VAL A 184 13.20 -8.89 4.70
CA VAL A 184 13.95 -8.78 3.44
C VAL A 184 14.82 -7.51 3.44
N ARG A 185 14.27 -6.35 3.85
CA ARG A 185 15.04 -5.09 3.97
C ARG A 185 16.18 -5.22 4.97
N LEU A 186 15.88 -5.72 6.17
CA LEU A 186 16.87 -5.87 7.23
C LEU A 186 18.03 -6.78 6.79
N ASN A 187 17.73 -7.97 6.26
CA ASN A 187 18.74 -8.90 5.79
C ASN A 187 19.62 -8.30 4.69
N LYS A 188 19.02 -7.55 3.77
CA LYS A 188 19.77 -6.90 2.69
C LYS A 188 20.70 -5.81 3.21
N MET A 189 20.25 -4.99 4.16
CA MET A 189 21.07 -3.92 4.74
C MET A 189 22.17 -4.48 5.67
N VAL A 190 21.91 -5.57 6.38
CA VAL A 190 22.97 -6.30 7.13
C VAL A 190 24.09 -6.72 6.18
N SER A 191 23.77 -7.24 4.98
CA SER A 191 24.80 -7.58 3.98
C SER A 191 25.65 -6.36 3.60
N ARG A 192 25.01 -5.18 3.37
CA ARG A 192 25.76 -3.93 3.07
C ARG A 192 26.67 -3.51 4.20
N VAL A 193 26.20 -3.62 5.46
CA VAL A 193 27.01 -3.31 6.64
C VAL A 193 28.21 -4.24 6.77
N VAL A 194 28.01 -5.54 6.54
CA VAL A 194 29.11 -6.54 6.62
C VAL A 194 30.15 -6.32 5.53
N GLU A 195 29.73 -6.05 4.29
CA GLU A 195 30.62 -5.82 3.15
C GLU A 195 31.43 -4.52 3.31
N THR A 196 30.80 -3.44 3.75
CA THR A 196 31.44 -2.12 3.85
C THR A 196 32.12 -1.86 5.20
N ASN A 197 31.77 -2.62 6.23
CA ASN A 197 32.13 -2.35 7.62
C ASN A 197 31.77 -0.93 8.10
N LEU A 198 30.65 -0.37 7.59
CA LEU A 198 30.14 0.96 7.96
C LEU A 198 28.82 0.83 8.70
N PRO A 199 28.51 1.75 9.66
CA PRO A 199 27.16 1.90 10.17
C PRO A 199 26.24 2.37 9.05
N LEU A 200 24.96 1.96 9.13
CA LEU A 200 23.97 2.23 8.10
C LEU A 200 22.66 2.70 8.72
N ILE A 201 22.06 3.74 8.12
CA ILE A 201 20.70 4.22 8.44
C ILE A 201 19.83 3.97 7.21
N TYR A 202 18.79 3.15 7.38
CA TYR A 202 17.75 2.92 6.40
C TYR A 202 16.55 3.80 6.73
N LEU A 203 16.39 4.92 6.03
CA LEU A 203 15.30 5.88 6.25
C LEU A 203 14.19 5.64 5.23
N ASN A 204 13.00 5.23 5.68
CA ASN A 204 11.87 4.95 4.81
C ASN A 204 10.69 5.91 5.06
N MET A 205 9.92 6.19 4.02
CA MET A 205 8.69 6.99 4.13
C MET A 205 7.54 6.18 4.72
N VAL A 206 6.52 6.87 5.20
CA VAL A 206 5.29 6.28 5.74
C VAL A 206 4.07 6.84 5.01
N GLY A 207 2.93 6.15 5.10
CA GLY A 207 1.66 6.55 4.50
C GLY A 207 1.28 5.71 3.29
N ALA A 208 0.35 6.20 2.45
CA ALA A 208 -0.07 5.50 1.25
C ALA A 208 -0.21 6.45 0.07
N GLN A 209 -0.02 5.88 -1.12
CA GLN A 209 -0.21 6.54 -2.40
C GLN A 209 -0.79 5.53 -3.39
N ASP A 210 -2.00 5.81 -3.91
CA ASP A 210 -2.75 4.91 -4.78
C ASP A 210 -2.95 3.53 -4.12
N ASP A 211 -2.43 2.46 -4.71
CA ASP A 211 -2.46 1.09 -4.19
C ASP A 211 -1.29 0.76 -3.24
N GLN A 212 -0.26 1.60 -3.19
CA GLN A 212 0.96 1.35 -2.44
C GLN A 212 0.87 1.94 -1.03
N VAL A 213 1.26 1.13 -0.05
CA VAL A 213 1.40 1.56 1.34
C VAL A 213 2.88 1.53 1.71
N PHE A 214 3.35 2.58 2.36
CA PHE A 214 4.70 2.71 2.88
C PHE A 214 4.64 2.60 4.39
N ASP A 215 5.30 1.60 4.92
CA ASP A 215 5.20 1.22 6.33
C ASP A 215 6.19 1.95 7.24
N GLY A 216 7.05 2.83 6.71
CA GLY A 216 8.09 3.44 7.51
C GLY A 216 9.08 2.39 8.02
N GLY A 217 9.11 2.18 9.33
CA GLY A 217 9.97 1.18 9.95
C GLY A 217 11.45 1.46 9.72
N THR A 218 11.81 2.73 9.65
CA THR A 218 13.20 3.21 9.60
C THR A 218 14.03 2.51 10.67
N PHE A 219 15.23 2.08 10.32
CA PHE A 219 16.14 1.44 11.26
C PHE A 219 17.59 1.86 11.03
N ALA A 220 18.42 1.66 12.04
CA ALA A 220 19.85 1.89 11.95
C ALA A 220 20.62 0.68 12.47
N LEU A 221 21.70 0.35 11.76
CA LEU A 221 22.60 -0.75 12.05
C LEU A 221 23.99 -0.22 12.38
N ASN A 222 24.59 -0.76 13.42
CA ASN A 222 26.00 -0.59 13.69
C ASN A 222 26.86 -1.59 12.88
N ARG A 223 28.15 -1.41 12.91
CA ARG A 223 29.11 -2.37 12.36
C ARG A 223 28.84 -3.76 12.91
N GLY A 224 28.99 -4.77 12.06
CA GLY A 224 28.62 -6.15 12.42
C GLY A 224 27.14 -6.48 12.21
N GLY A 225 26.30 -5.48 11.93
CA GLY A 225 24.87 -5.67 11.65
C GLY A 225 23.96 -5.57 12.89
N ASP A 226 24.49 -5.10 14.03
CA ASP A 226 23.71 -4.92 15.25
C ASP A 226 22.66 -3.81 15.07
N LEU A 227 21.40 -4.12 15.38
CA LEU A 227 20.30 -3.18 15.31
C LEU A 227 20.39 -2.15 16.45
N ALA A 228 20.68 -0.91 16.10
CA ALA A 228 20.83 0.18 17.06
C ALA A 228 19.51 0.94 17.32
N ILE A 229 18.68 1.11 16.29
CA ILE A 229 17.43 1.86 16.33
C ILE A 229 16.43 1.21 15.39
N LYS A 230 15.15 1.22 15.79
CA LYS A 230 14.01 0.85 14.95
C LYS A 230 12.81 1.72 15.28
N LEU A 231 12.31 2.46 14.28
CA LEU A 231 11.17 3.33 14.41
C LEU A 231 9.84 2.56 14.26
N PRO A 232 8.72 3.13 14.73
CA PRO A 232 7.41 2.51 14.60
C PRO A 232 7.00 2.37 13.13
N LEU A 233 6.17 1.35 12.87
CA LEU A 233 5.56 1.12 11.56
C LEU A 233 4.29 1.96 11.43
N PHE A 234 4.01 2.43 10.21
CA PHE A 234 2.80 3.18 9.80
C PHE A 234 2.56 4.50 10.55
N GLU A 235 3.54 5.00 11.28
CA GLU A 235 3.44 6.25 12.04
C GLU A 235 4.47 7.27 11.56
N GLU A 236 4.04 8.53 11.43
CA GLU A 236 4.97 9.64 11.20
C GLU A 236 5.75 9.94 12.47
N CYS A 237 7.05 10.04 12.37
CA CYS A 237 7.89 10.46 13.48
C CYS A 237 9.15 11.21 13.05
N LEU A 238 9.68 12.00 13.97
CA LEU A 238 11.00 12.61 13.90
C LEU A 238 11.86 12.03 15.02
N GLU A 239 12.90 11.28 14.65
CA GLU A 239 13.80 10.66 15.62
C GLU A 239 15.16 11.36 15.60
N HIS A 240 15.69 11.66 16.78
CA HIS A 240 16.97 12.34 16.94
C HIS A 240 18.02 11.33 17.39
N ILE A 241 18.89 10.90 16.50
CA ILE A 241 19.94 9.93 16.77
C ILE A 241 21.31 10.60 16.93
N VAL A 242 22.17 10.00 17.74
CA VAL A 242 23.52 10.48 17.98
C VAL A 242 24.53 9.42 17.53
N LEU A 243 25.51 9.86 16.75
CA LEU A 243 26.69 9.08 16.43
C LEU A 243 27.90 9.60 17.23
N GLU A 244 28.76 8.69 17.65
CA GLU A 244 30.03 8.99 18.32
C GLU A 244 31.21 8.39 17.54
N GLU A 245 32.31 9.16 17.44
CA GLU A 245 33.56 8.68 16.87
C GLU A 245 34.36 7.96 17.95
N THR A 246 34.67 6.70 17.70
CA THR A 246 35.52 5.86 18.55
C THR A 246 36.79 5.45 17.80
N ASP A 247 37.71 4.74 18.44
CA ASP A 247 38.89 4.21 17.78
C ASP A 247 38.56 3.24 16.63
N ALA A 248 37.37 2.61 16.68
CA ALA A 248 36.85 1.77 15.61
C ALA A 248 36.16 2.58 14.49
N GLY A 249 36.03 3.87 14.61
CA GLY A 249 35.32 4.82 13.74
C GLY A 249 33.93 5.19 14.30
N TRP A 250 33.05 5.75 13.44
CA TRP A 250 31.72 6.20 13.85
C TRP A 250 30.80 5.03 14.20
N GLY A 251 30.05 5.18 15.30
CA GLY A 251 29.02 4.24 15.75
C GLY A 251 27.76 5.00 16.18
N ILE A 252 26.59 4.38 15.98
CA ILE A 252 25.29 4.92 16.38
C ILE A 252 25.03 4.51 17.83
N ILE A 253 24.73 5.48 18.70
CA ILE A 253 24.31 5.17 20.08
C ILE A 253 22.96 4.45 20.02
N ASN A 254 22.84 3.34 20.73
CA ASN A 254 21.60 2.57 20.81
C ASN A 254 20.46 3.44 21.32
N GLY A 255 19.34 3.42 20.61
CA GLY A 255 18.13 4.19 20.90
C GLY A 255 16.91 3.29 21.05
N HIS A 256 15.75 3.84 20.73
CA HIS A 256 14.48 3.13 20.81
C HIS A 256 14.39 2.00 19.78
N LEU A 257 13.94 0.84 20.25
CA LEU A 257 13.61 -0.31 19.39
C LEU A 257 12.11 -0.57 19.47
N SER A 258 11.37 -0.08 18.46
CA SER A 258 9.94 -0.36 18.35
C SER A 258 9.68 -1.85 18.14
N THR A 259 8.70 -2.38 18.85
CA THR A 259 8.24 -3.76 18.67
C THR A 259 7.53 -3.89 17.34
N VAL A 260 7.84 -4.96 16.61
CA VAL A 260 7.14 -5.28 15.36
C VAL A 260 5.97 -6.21 15.66
N SER A 261 4.77 -5.77 15.29
CA SER A 261 3.59 -6.61 15.30
C SER A 261 3.70 -7.73 14.26
N CYS A 262 2.95 -8.82 14.43
CA CYS A 262 2.96 -9.94 13.50
C CYS A 262 1.97 -9.76 12.34
N GLY A 263 2.18 -10.52 11.27
CA GLY A 263 1.53 -10.49 9.97
C GLY A 263 0.07 -9.98 9.87
N LYS A 264 -0.87 -10.46 10.72
CA LYS A 264 -2.29 -10.04 10.66
C LYS A 264 -2.50 -8.58 11.02
N GLU A 265 -1.80 -8.12 12.04
CA GLU A 265 -1.86 -6.72 12.48
C GLU A 265 -1.24 -5.79 11.45
N LEU A 266 -0.14 -6.19 10.83
CA LEU A 266 0.51 -5.39 9.77
C LEU A 266 -0.35 -5.27 8.52
N ASP A 267 -0.93 -6.38 8.05
CA ASP A 267 -1.85 -6.37 6.91
C ASP A 267 -3.08 -5.48 7.20
N TYR A 268 -3.62 -5.59 8.41
CA TYR A 268 -4.77 -4.76 8.82
C TYR A 268 -4.40 -3.28 8.89
N TYR A 269 -3.26 -2.95 9.49
CA TYR A 269 -2.78 -1.56 9.56
C TYR A 269 -2.49 -0.99 8.17
N ALA A 270 -1.94 -1.80 7.26
CA ALA A 270 -1.72 -1.39 5.87
C ALA A 270 -3.05 -1.06 5.17
N MET A 271 -4.10 -1.88 5.34
CA MET A 271 -5.43 -1.62 4.76
C MET A 271 -6.06 -0.34 5.33
N VAL A 272 -5.98 -0.13 6.63
CA VAL A 272 -6.48 1.08 7.29
C VAL A 272 -5.71 2.32 6.82
N THR A 273 -4.38 2.24 6.73
CA THR A 273 -3.52 3.34 6.24
C THR A 273 -3.80 3.63 4.77
N GLY A 274 -3.93 2.59 3.94
CA GLY A 274 -4.24 2.68 2.52
C GLY A 274 -5.54 3.46 2.28
N LEU A 275 -6.62 3.04 2.91
CA LEU A 275 -7.92 3.72 2.78
C LEU A 275 -7.89 5.14 3.35
N LYS A 276 -7.34 5.33 4.54
CA LYS A 276 -7.24 6.65 5.18
C LYS A 276 -6.54 7.67 4.30
N ASP A 277 -5.39 7.31 3.77
CA ASP A 277 -4.58 8.22 2.95
C ASP A 277 -5.17 8.40 1.55
N TYR A 278 -5.73 7.34 0.95
CA TYR A 278 -6.41 7.46 -0.33
C TYR A 278 -7.56 8.49 -0.25
N CYS A 279 -8.41 8.39 0.78
CA CYS A 279 -9.47 9.36 1.02
C CYS A 279 -8.92 10.77 1.25
N ARG A 280 -8.00 10.92 2.22
CA ARG A 280 -7.43 12.21 2.60
C ARG A 280 -6.75 12.93 1.44
N LYS A 281 -5.91 12.21 0.69
CA LYS A 281 -5.12 12.78 -0.44
C LYS A 281 -5.98 13.05 -1.68
N SER A 282 -7.15 12.37 -1.82
CA SER A 282 -8.11 12.59 -2.90
C SER A 282 -9.25 13.55 -2.53
N GLY A 283 -9.27 14.06 -1.29
CA GLY A 283 -10.27 15.03 -0.82
C GLY A 283 -11.61 14.42 -0.41
N PHE A 284 -11.69 13.11 -0.16
CA PHE A 284 -12.88 12.47 0.38
C PHE A 284 -12.83 12.41 1.91
N GLU A 285 -13.88 12.91 2.55
CA GLU A 285 -14.03 12.84 4.00
C GLU A 285 -14.87 11.65 4.45
N ARG A 286 -15.78 11.19 3.58
CA ARG A 286 -16.75 10.12 3.87
C ARG A 286 -16.75 9.05 2.79
N VAL A 287 -17.14 7.86 3.21
CA VAL A 287 -17.26 6.69 2.33
C VAL A 287 -18.61 6.01 2.52
N LEU A 288 -19.04 5.29 1.49
CA LEU A 288 -20.18 4.40 1.57
C LEU A 288 -19.83 3.01 1.01
N LEU A 289 -20.59 2.00 1.43
CA LEU A 289 -20.47 0.64 0.90
C LEU A 289 -21.80 -0.09 0.96
N GLY A 290 -21.97 -1.08 0.08
CA GLY A 290 -23.04 -2.05 0.19
C GLY A 290 -22.75 -3.04 1.34
N LEU A 291 -23.66 -3.16 2.31
CA LEU A 291 -23.51 -4.07 3.44
C LEU A 291 -24.45 -5.26 3.25
N SER A 292 -23.89 -6.39 2.84
CA SER A 292 -24.64 -7.60 2.47
C SER A 292 -24.86 -8.60 3.62
N GLY A 293 -24.19 -8.41 4.77
CA GLY A 293 -24.12 -9.40 5.83
C GLY A 293 -23.12 -10.53 5.56
N SER A 294 -22.26 -10.40 4.54
CA SER A 294 -21.13 -11.29 4.28
C SER A 294 -19.85 -10.79 4.95
N ILE A 295 -18.89 -11.68 5.13
CA ILE A 295 -17.63 -11.40 5.83
C ILE A 295 -16.80 -10.30 5.14
N ASP A 296 -16.81 -10.21 3.80
CA ASP A 296 -16.03 -9.24 3.04
C ASP A 296 -16.56 -7.83 3.25
N SER A 297 -17.87 -7.61 3.06
CA SER A 297 -18.50 -6.32 3.32
C SER A 297 -18.39 -5.91 4.78
N ALA A 298 -18.46 -6.88 5.71
CA ALA A 298 -18.27 -6.65 7.13
C ALA A 298 -16.85 -6.18 7.45
N LEU A 299 -15.83 -6.84 6.92
CA LEU A 299 -14.43 -6.44 7.15
C LEU A 299 -14.15 -5.07 6.54
N VAL A 300 -14.65 -4.78 5.34
CA VAL A 300 -14.49 -3.45 4.70
C VAL A 300 -15.16 -2.34 5.53
N ALA A 301 -16.36 -2.58 6.08
CA ALA A 301 -17.04 -1.62 6.94
C ALA A 301 -16.23 -1.32 8.22
N VAL A 302 -15.62 -2.35 8.82
CA VAL A 302 -14.76 -2.21 10.01
C VAL A 302 -13.47 -1.46 9.67
N ILE A 303 -12.80 -1.81 8.57
CA ILE A 303 -11.61 -1.09 8.07
C ILE A 303 -11.93 0.38 7.82
N ALA A 304 -13.07 0.68 7.19
CA ALA A 304 -13.50 2.04 6.94
C ALA A 304 -13.73 2.83 8.24
N SER A 305 -14.37 2.20 9.23
CA SER A 305 -14.60 2.82 10.53
C SER A 305 -13.30 3.04 11.30
N ASP A 306 -12.35 2.10 11.24
CA ASP A 306 -11.04 2.25 11.88
C ASP A 306 -10.16 3.32 11.18
N ALA A 307 -10.32 3.49 9.87
CA ALA A 307 -9.60 4.49 9.10
C ALA A 307 -10.14 5.91 9.28
N LEU A 308 -11.45 6.09 9.20
CA LEU A 308 -12.10 7.39 9.08
C LEU A 308 -12.94 7.79 10.31
N GLY A 309 -13.32 6.84 11.15
CA GLY A 309 -14.31 6.98 12.23
C GLY A 309 -15.71 6.60 11.74
N SER A 310 -16.49 5.95 12.59
CA SER A 310 -17.81 5.39 12.22
C SER A 310 -18.79 6.42 11.67
N THR A 311 -18.75 7.67 12.13
CA THR A 311 -19.61 8.76 11.65
C THR A 311 -19.35 9.15 10.18
N ASN A 312 -18.20 8.76 9.63
CA ASN A 312 -17.81 9.02 8.25
C ASN A 312 -18.04 7.80 7.33
N VAL A 313 -18.74 6.79 7.82
CA VAL A 313 -19.06 5.57 7.07
C VAL A 313 -20.58 5.44 6.96
N ARG A 314 -21.06 5.26 5.72
CA ARG A 314 -22.44 4.93 5.41
C ARG A 314 -22.50 3.50 4.91
N SER A 315 -23.32 2.67 5.52
CA SER A 315 -23.66 1.33 5.05
C SER A 315 -25.03 1.31 4.42
N ILE A 316 -25.20 0.61 3.29
CA ILE A 316 -26.48 0.48 2.60
C ILE A 316 -26.78 -0.99 2.37
N MET A 317 -27.86 -1.47 2.96
CA MET A 317 -28.42 -2.80 2.66
C MET A 317 -29.30 -2.72 1.42
N LEU A 318 -29.10 -3.63 0.46
CA LEU A 318 -29.81 -3.65 -0.82
C LEU A 318 -30.50 -5.03 -1.04
N PRO A 319 -31.55 -5.33 -0.25
CA PRO A 319 -32.20 -6.64 -0.35
C PRO A 319 -32.86 -6.87 -1.70
N SER A 320 -32.80 -8.13 -2.16
CA SER A 320 -33.56 -8.69 -3.26
C SER A 320 -34.50 -9.78 -2.71
N PRO A 321 -35.39 -10.38 -3.53
CA PRO A 321 -36.19 -11.51 -3.10
C PRO A 321 -35.41 -12.76 -2.64
N TYR A 322 -34.09 -12.82 -2.95
CA TYR A 322 -33.20 -13.93 -2.61
C TYR A 322 -32.35 -13.66 -1.37
N THR A 323 -32.37 -12.44 -0.84
CA THR A 323 -31.60 -12.07 0.35
C THR A 323 -32.22 -12.70 1.59
N SER A 324 -31.43 -13.46 2.35
CA SER A 324 -31.92 -14.12 3.56
C SER A 324 -32.16 -13.11 4.71
N ASP A 325 -33.17 -13.38 5.54
CA ASP A 325 -33.43 -12.59 6.75
C ASP A 325 -32.22 -12.55 7.69
N THR A 326 -31.48 -13.67 7.79
CA THR A 326 -30.27 -13.76 8.59
C THR A 326 -29.21 -12.76 8.12
N SER A 327 -28.99 -12.60 6.81
CA SER A 327 -28.06 -11.63 6.25
C SER A 327 -28.45 -10.18 6.57
N LEU A 328 -29.73 -9.86 6.53
CA LEU A 328 -30.24 -8.54 6.89
C LEU A 328 -30.09 -8.24 8.38
N ILE A 329 -30.39 -9.23 9.24
CA ILE A 329 -30.20 -9.11 10.69
C ILE A 329 -28.73 -8.91 11.02
N ASP A 330 -27.85 -9.71 10.43
CA ASP A 330 -26.40 -9.63 10.65
C ASP A 330 -25.82 -8.31 10.18
N ALA A 331 -26.25 -7.80 9.03
CA ALA A 331 -25.83 -6.49 8.50
C ALA A 331 -26.30 -5.34 9.43
N ALA A 332 -27.55 -5.41 9.90
CA ALA A 332 -28.09 -4.41 10.83
C ALA A 332 -27.34 -4.41 12.17
N HIS A 333 -27.07 -5.58 12.76
CA HIS A 333 -26.29 -5.71 13.99
C HIS A 333 -24.86 -5.19 13.82
N LEU A 334 -24.23 -5.47 12.67
CA LEU A 334 -22.89 -4.94 12.40
C LEU A 334 -22.90 -3.40 12.31
N ALA A 335 -23.87 -2.81 11.61
CA ALA A 335 -24.00 -1.36 11.51
C ALA A 335 -24.24 -0.71 12.88
N GLU A 336 -25.06 -1.32 13.74
CA GLU A 336 -25.29 -0.91 15.11
C GLU A 336 -24.01 -1.00 15.97
N ASN A 337 -23.31 -2.13 15.92
CA ASN A 337 -22.04 -2.33 16.64
C ASN A 337 -20.97 -1.32 16.21
N LEU A 338 -20.92 -0.95 14.93
CA LEU A 338 -20.03 0.07 14.43
C LEU A 338 -20.48 1.50 14.81
N GLY A 339 -21.76 1.71 15.02
CA GLY A 339 -22.34 3.05 15.19
C GLY A 339 -22.25 3.89 13.92
N CYS A 340 -22.27 3.28 12.75
CA CYS A 340 -22.24 3.95 11.47
C CYS A 340 -23.66 4.26 10.95
N HIS A 341 -23.77 5.21 10.01
CA HIS A 341 -25.05 5.48 9.35
C HIS A 341 -25.46 4.29 8.48
N SER A 342 -26.72 3.85 8.60
CA SER A 342 -27.24 2.69 7.87
C SER A 342 -28.58 2.98 7.23
N ASP A 343 -28.70 2.66 5.92
CA ASP A 343 -29.93 2.76 5.13
C ASP A 343 -30.29 1.40 4.53
N THR A 344 -31.57 1.20 4.19
CA THR A 344 -32.03 0.01 3.46
C THR A 344 -32.77 0.46 2.19
N LEU A 345 -32.32 -0.02 1.03
CA LEU A 345 -32.89 0.26 -0.28
C LEU A 345 -33.17 -1.06 -1.01
N SER A 346 -34.44 -1.51 -1.02
CA SER A 346 -34.82 -2.71 -1.77
C SER A 346 -34.64 -2.50 -3.27
N ILE A 347 -34.08 -3.52 -3.93
CA ILE A 347 -33.93 -3.53 -5.40
C ILE A 347 -35.12 -4.20 -6.10
N SER A 348 -36.09 -4.77 -5.37
CA SER A 348 -37.13 -5.66 -5.90
C SER A 348 -38.03 -4.99 -6.97
N GLU A 349 -38.49 -3.75 -6.73
CA GLU A 349 -39.31 -3.05 -7.71
C GLU A 349 -38.53 -2.74 -9.00
N SER A 350 -37.30 -2.28 -8.87
CA SER A 350 -36.43 -1.98 -10.02
C SER A 350 -36.09 -3.25 -10.79
N LEU A 351 -35.84 -4.36 -10.09
CA LEU A 351 -35.59 -5.67 -10.70
C LEU A 351 -36.77 -6.11 -11.54
N ASN A 352 -37.98 -6.14 -10.95
CA ASN A 352 -39.22 -6.51 -11.64
C ASN A 352 -39.47 -5.65 -12.89
N SER A 353 -39.24 -4.33 -12.81
CA SER A 353 -39.42 -3.41 -13.95
C SER A 353 -38.45 -3.70 -15.09
N ILE A 354 -37.18 -4.09 -14.80
CA ILE A 354 -36.21 -4.46 -15.82
C ILE A 354 -36.56 -5.82 -16.43
N GLU A 355 -36.94 -6.80 -15.62
CA GLU A 355 -37.38 -8.12 -16.09
C GLU A 355 -38.59 -8.00 -17.01
N GLU A 356 -39.61 -7.18 -16.66
CA GLU A 356 -40.76 -6.89 -17.51
C GLU A 356 -40.33 -6.23 -18.84
N THR A 357 -39.42 -5.27 -18.79
CA THR A 357 -38.91 -4.57 -20.00
C THR A 357 -38.21 -5.54 -20.95
N LEU A 358 -37.48 -6.54 -20.42
CA LEU A 358 -36.71 -7.51 -21.21
C LEU A 358 -37.52 -8.75 -21.61
N SER A 359 -38.71 -8.94 -21.03
CA SER A 359 -39.48 -10.20 -21.14
C SER A 359 -39.73 -10.65 -22.57
N THR A 360 -40.12 -9.71 -23.46
CA THR A 360 -40.34 -10.05 -24.90
C THR A 360 -39.04 -10.45 -25.62
N MET A 361 -37.89 -9.84 -25.24
CA MET A 361 -36.61 -10.16 -25.85
C MET A 361 -36.07 -11.49 -25.37
N PHE A 362 -36.36 -11.87 -24.14
CA PHE A 362 -35.89 -13.12 -23.51
C PHE A 362 -36.89 -14.28 -23.64
N GLU A 363 -37.99 -14.08 -24.36
CA GLU A 363 -38.97 -15.12 -24.57
C GLU A 363 -38.33 -16.43 -25.15
N GLY A 364 -38.55 -17.55 -24.48
CA GLY A 364 -38.00 -18.86 -24.87
C GLY A 364 -36.55 -19.11 -24.36
N HIS A 365 -35.98 -18.21 -23.56
CA HIS A 365 -34.70 -18.43 -22.88
C HIS A 365 -34.94 -18.73 -21.39
N ASP A 366 -34.20 -19.68 -20.82
CA ASP A 366 -34.21 -19.96 -19.39
C ASP A 366 -33.37 -18.91 -18.63
N ASN A 367 -33.69 -18.70 -17.36
CA ASN A 367 -32.89 -17.85 -16.47
C ASN A 367 -31.47 -18.42 -16.29
N ASP A 368 -30.48 -17.51 -16.34
CA ASP A 368 -29.06 -17.85 -16.18
C ASP A 368 -28.29 -16.79 -15.36
N LEU A 369 -27.01 -16.63 -15.61
CA LEU A 369 -26.18 -15.57 -15.00
C LEU A 369 -26.64 -14.14 -15.36
N THR A 370 -27.54 -13.97 -16.33
CA THR A 370 -28.03 -12.65 -16.73
C THR A 370 -28.82 -12.00 -15.62
N GLU A 371 -29.75 -12.75 -15.01
CA GLU A 371 -30.62 -12.26 -13.92
C GLU A 371 -29.80 -11.99 -12.64
N GLU A 372 -28.83 -12.84 -12.33
CA GLU A 372 -27.89 -12.63 -11.23
C GLU A 372 -27.09 -11.32 -11.45
N ASN A 373 -26.59 -11.12 -12.66
CA ASN A 373 -25.83 -9.93 -13.02
C ASN A 373 -26.68 -8.65 -13.06
N ILE A 374 -27.96 -8.71 -13.40
CA ILE A 374 -28.90 -7.57 -13.32
C ILE A 374 -29.01 -7.09 -11.87
N GLN A 375 -29.18 -7.99 -10.90
CA GLN A 375 -29.25 -7.62 -9.50
C GLN A 375 -27.98 -6.93 -9.01
N SER A 376 -26.80 -7.48 -9.35
CA SER A 376 -25.52 -6.88 -8.98
C SER A 376 -25.36 -5.49 -9.57
N ARG A 377 -25.73 -5.29 -10.85
CA ARG A 377 -25.66 -3.98 -11.53
C ARG A 377 -26.64 -2.97 -10.96
N LEU A 378 -27.86 -3.39 -10.59
CA LEU A 378 -28.82 -2.51 -9.90
C LEU A 378 -28.28 -2.01 -8.56
N ARG A 379 -27.67 -2.91 -7.77
CA ARG A 379 -27.00 -2.51 -6.52
C ARG A 379 -25.90 -1.50 -6.80
N GLY A 380 -25.04 -1.75 -7.77
CA GLY A 380 -23.99 -0.82 -8.18
C GLY A 380 -24.54 0.55 -8.62
N LEU A 381 -25.61 0.57 -9.41
CA LEU A 381 -26.29 1.80 -9.85
C LEU A 381 -26.80 2.63 -8.67
N LEU A 382 -27.51 2.00 -7.74
CA LEU A 382 -28.08 2.68 -6.56
C LEU A 382 -26.97 3.23 -5.64
N LEU A 383 -25.95 2.42 -5.37
CA LEU A 383 -24.80 2.86 -4.58
C LEU A 383 -24.07 4.04 -5.21
N MET A 384 -23.83 4.00 -6.54
CA MET A 384 -23.22 5.13 -7.26
C MET A 384 -24.10 6.37 -7.27
N ALA A 385 -25.42 6.22 -7.34
CA ALA A 385 -26.34 7.35 -7.26
C ALA A 385 -26.26 8.04 -5.87
N VAL A 386 -26.20 7.27 -4.79
CA VAL A 386 -25.99 7.79 -3.43
C VAL A 386 -24.61 8.44 -3.31
N SER A 387 -23.56 7.77 -3.80
CA SER A 387 -22.19 8.31 -3.84
C SER A 387 -22.15 9.70 -4.48
N ASN A 388 -22.70 9.83 -5.67
CA ASN A 388 -22.74 11.11 -6.39
C ASN A 388 -23.57 12.17 -5.68
N LYS A 389 -24.68 11.79 -5.05
CA LYS A 389 -25.59 12.73 -4.38
C LYS A 389 -24.98 13.33 -3.13
N PHE A 390 -24.24 12.53 -2.36
CA PHE A 390 -23.70 12.94 -1.07
C PHE A 390 -22.19 13.24 -1.08
N GLY A 391 -21.50 13.02 -2.21
CA GLY A 391 -20.05 13.21 -2.31
C GLY A 391 -19.25 12.21 -1.46
N GLU A 392 -19.78 11.02 -1.24
CA GLU A 392 -19.18 9.95 -0.47
C GLU A 392 -18.53 8.95 -1.43
N MET A 393 -17.27 8.51 -1.18
CA MET A 393 -16.61 7.56 -2.07
C MET A 393 -17.17 6.15 -1.84
N LEU A 394 -17.62 5.50 -2.92
CA LEU A 394 -18.06 4.11 -2.87
C LEU A 394 -16.86 3.17 -2.72
N LEU A 395 -16.90 2.30 -1.71
CA LEU A 395 -15.94 1.21 -1.52
C LEU A 395 -16.47 -0.09 -2.13
N THR A 396 -15.58 -0.84 -2.79
CA THR A 396 -15.88 -2.22 -3.22
C THR A 396 -15.34 -3.22 -2.19
N THR A 397 -15.87 -4.44 -2.20
CA THR A 397 -15.63 -5.44 -1.16
C THR A 397 -15.09 -6.77 -1.71
N GLY A 398 -14.66 -6.80 -2.98
CA GLY A 398 -14.09 -8.01 -3.60
C GLY A 398 -12.71 -8.33 -3.03
N ASN A 399 -12.49 -9.56 -2.57
CA ASN A 399 -11.21 -10.06 -2.06
C ASN A 399 -10.32 -10.60 -3.20
N LYS A 400 -9.04 -10.92 -2.89
CA LYS A 400 -8.07 -11.40 -3.89
C LYS A 400 -8.50 -12.71 -4.56
N SER A 401 -9.13 -13.63 -3.82
CA SER A 401 -9.59 -14.91 -4.36
C SER A 401 -10.63 -14.71 -5.45
N GLU A 402 -11.65 -13.88 -5.18
CA GLU A 402 -12.72 -13.54 -6.11
C GLU A 402 -12.18 -12.76 -7.33
N VAL A 403 -11.34 -11.75 -7.09
CA VAL A 403 -10.69 -10.95 -8.16
C VAL A 403 -9.81 -11.83 -9.06
N SER A 404 -9.14 -12.84 -8.50
CA SER A 404 -8.26 -13.75 -9.25
C SER A 404 -9.04 -14.57 -10.26
N VAL A 405 -10.14 -15.15 -9.85
CA VAL A 405 -10.96 -16.05 -10.70
C VAL A 405 -12.08 -15.30 -11.44
N GLY A 406 -12.25 -14.01 -11.18
CA GLY A 406 -13.29 -13.18 -11.78
C GLY A 406 -14.70 -13.50 -11.29
N TYR A 407 -14.81 -13.97 -10.05
CA TYR A 407 -16.10 -14.19 -9.38
C TYR A 407 -16.67 -12.85 -8.92
N SER A 408 -17.07 -12.06 -9.89
CA SER A 408 -17.57 -10.69 -9.73
C SER A 408 -18.29 -10.22 -10.99
N THR A 409 -19.15 -9.23 -10.85
CA THR A 409 -19.92 -8.64 -11.95
C THR A 409 -19.38 -7.25 -12.33
N ILE A 410 -18.96 -7.13 -13.59
CA ILE A 410 -18.57 -5.81 -14.17
C ILE A 410 -19.75 -4.84 -14.06
N TYR A 411 -19.46 -3.62 -13.58
CA TYR A 411 -20.43 -2.55 -13.33
C TYR A 411 -21.48 -2.88 -12.26
N GLY A 412 -21.28 -3.97 -11.52
CA GLY A 412 -22.09 -4.37 -10.38
C GLY A 412 -21.32 -4.19 -9.08
N ASP A 413 -20.96 -5.30 -8.42
CA ASP A 413 -20.18 -5.35 -7.19
C ASP A 413 -18.73 -4.84 -7.33
N MET A 414 -18.24 -4.73 -8.58
CA MET A 414 -16.96 -4.09 -8.88
C MET A 414 -17.03 -2.56 -8.93
N ALA A 415 -18.22 -1.95 -8.84
CA ALA A 415 -18.38 -0.50 -8.88
C ALA A 415 -17.86 0.14 -7.59
N GLY A 416 -16.96 1.12 -7.72
CA GLY A 416 -16.42 1.87 -6.60
C GLY A 416 -15.10 2.55 -6.91
N GLY A 417 -14.64 3.41 -5.98
CA GLY A 417 -13.43 4.20 -6.12
C GLY A 417 -12.20 3.56 -5.46
N PHE A 418 -12.40 2.67 -4.48
CA PHE A 418 -11.31 1.99 -3.78
C PHE A 418 -11.76 0.65 -3.19
N ASN A 419 -10.85 -0.31 -3.14
CA ASN A 419 -11.07 -1.65 -2.59
C ASN A 419 -10.04 -1.98 -1.50
N PRO A 420 -10.38 -1.83 -0.21
CA PRO A 420 -9.43 -2.03 0.87
C PRO A 420 -8.85 -3.45 0.95
N ILE A 421 -9.62 -4.48 0.56
CA ILE A 421 -9.26 -5.91 0.68
C ILE A 421 -8.91 -6.57 -0.66
N LYS A 422 -8.67 -5.78 -1.72
CA LYS A 422 -8.42 -6.27 -3.09
C LYS A 422 -7.32 -7.32 -3.18
N ASP A 423 -6.28 -7.20 -2.35
CA ASP A 423 -5.11 -8.07 -2.34
C ASP A 423 -5.07 -9.01 -1.12
N LEU A 424 -6.23 -9.28 -0.51
CA LEU A 424 -6.38 -10.16 0.64
C LEU A 424 -7.15 -11.43 0.25
N TYR A 425 -6.54 -12.61 0.38
CA TYR A 425 -7.20 -13.88 0.13
C TYR A 425 -8.36 -14.15 1.08
N LYS A 426 -9.38 -14.88 0.63
CA LYS A 426 -10.60 -15.15 1.42
C LYS A 426 -10.33 -15.80 2.77
N THR A 427 -9.43 -16.75 2.83
CA THR A 427 -9.01 -17.39 4.09
C THR A 427 -8.43 -16.37 5.05
N ARG A 428 -7.65 -15.42 4.53
CA ARG A 428 -7.06 -14.35 5.32
C ARG A 428 -8.08 -13.31 5.77
N VAL A 429 -9.15 -13.07 4.98
CA VAL A 429 -10.30 -12.22 5.38
C VAL A 429 -10.92 -12.74 6.68
N PHE A 430 -11.20 -14.04 6.78
CA PHE A 430 -11.72 -14.65 8.00
C PHE A 430 -10.76 -14.53 9.19
N GLU A 431 -9.49 -14.77 8.96
CA GLU A 431 -8.47 -14.67 10.01
C GLU A 431 -8.33 -13.26 10.57
N ILE A 432 -8.34 -12.26 9.68
CA ILE A 432 -8.21 -10.85 10.07
C ILE A 432 -9.48 -10.35 10.75
N ALA A 433 -10.66 -10.75 10.29
CA ALA A 433 -11.92 -10.43 10.96
C ALA A 433 -11.96 -10.96 12.41
N LYS A 434 -11.56 -12.22 12.61
CA LYS A 434 -11.41 -12.80 13.96
C LYS A 434 -10.37 -12.05 14.79
N TRP A 435 -9.23 -11.73 14.20
CA TRP A 435 -8.18 -10.98 14.88
C TRP A 435 -8.68 -9.60 15.31
N ARG A 436 -9.38 -8.86 14.44
CA ARG A 436 -9.90 -7.52 14.75
C ARG A 436 -10.94 -7.53 15.88
N ASN A 437 -11.83 -8.53 15.93
CA ASN A 437 -12.77 -8.69 17.04
C ASN A 437 -12.11 -8.90 18.40
N GLN A 438 -10.90 -9.48 18.41
CA GLN A 438 -10.13 -9.75 19.64
C GLN A 438 -9.14 -8.64 19.98
N ASN A 439 -8.87 -7.74 19.05
CA ASN A 439 -7.82 -6.75 19.17
C ASN A 439 -8.33 -5.35 18.79
N HIS A 440 -7.99 -4.38 19.63
CA HIS A 440 -8.16 -2.96 19.33
C HIS A 440 -6.85 -2.24 19.63
N ARG A 441 -6.52 -1.24 18.82
CA ARG A 441 -5.30 -0.43 18.96
C ARG A 441 -5.66 1.05 18.98
N SER A 442 -4.80 1.87 19.58
CA SER A 442 -4.99 3.32 19.73
C SER A 442 -5.11 4.07 18.40
N TRP A 443 -4.57 3.52 17.32
CA TRP A 443 -4.66 4.11 15.98
C TRP A 443 -5.98 3.78 15.24
N MET A 444 -6.79 2.84 15.74
CA MET A 444 -8.11 2.50 15.22
C MET A 444 -9.15 3.51 15.71
N LYS A 445 -9.86 4.16 14.80
CA LYS A 445 -10.90 5.15 15.15
C LYS A 445 -12.27 4.53 15.40
N GLY A 446 -12.50 3.31 14.93
CA GLY A 446 -13.72 2.55 15.17
C GLY A 446 -13.83 2.06 16.61
N PRO A 447 -15.00 1.54 17.01
CA PRO A 447 -15.22 1.08 18.39
C PRO A 447 -14.39 -0.16 18.74
N PRO A 448 -14.05 -0.35 20.04
CA PRO A 448 -13.41 -1.57 20.52
C PRO A 448 -14.39 -2.73 20.69
N GLY A 449 -13.87 -3.94 20.81
CA GLY A 449 -14.63 -5.14 21.13
C GLY A 449 -15.03 -5.97 19.91
N MET A 450 -15.98 -6.88 20.13
CA MET A 450 -16.49 -7.81 19.11
C MET A 450 -17.49 -7.07 18.21
N ILE A 451 -17.01 -6.53 17.09
CA ILE A 451 -17.78 -5.71 16.16
C ILE A 451 -18.50 -6.57 15.13
N ILE A 452 -17.79 -7.51 14.50
CA ILE A 452 -18.35 -8.40 13.49
C ILE A 452 -19.08 -9.53 14.21
N PRO A 453 -20.41 -9.69 14.02
CA PRO A 453 -21.16 -10.80 14.57
C PRO A 453 -20.55 -12.18 14.26
N GLU A 454 -20.57 -13.10 15.22
CA GLU A 454 -20.02 -14.45 15.05
C GLU A 454 -20.74 -15.21 13.92
N SER A 455 -22.04 -14.95 13.73
CA SER A 455 -22.83 -15.49 12.61
C SER A 455 -22.22 -15.17 11.24
N ILE A 456 -21.75 -13.94 11.03
CA ILE A 456 -21.05 -13.53 9.81
C ILE A 456 -19.73 -14.31 9.63
N ILE A 457 -18.98 -14.52 10.72
CA ILE A 457 -17.68 -15.20 10.70
C ILE A 457 -17.81 -16.70 10.42
N THR A 458 -18.93 -17.31 10.84
CA THR A 458 -19.16 -18.75 10.72
C THR A 458 -20.01 -19.14 9.53
N LYS A 459 -20.70 -18.17 8.90
CA LYS A 459 -21.56 -18.39 7.74
C LYS A 459 -20.73 -18.85 6.53
N ALA A 460 -21.24 -19.84 5.80
CA ALA A 460 -20.67 -20.24 4.51
C ALA A 460 -20.80 -19.09 3.49
N PRO A 461 -19.75 -18.79 2.70
CA PRO A 461 -19.79 -17.75 1.68
C PRO A 461 -20.85 -18.01 0.61
N THR A 462 -21.63 -16.98 0.30
CA THR A 462 -22.66 -16.99 -0.76
C THR A 462 -22.94 -15.58 -1.27
N ALA A 463 -23.22 -15.46 -2.57
CA ALA A 463 -23.62 -14.21 -3.20
C ALA A 463 -25.11 -13.87 -3.04
N GLU A 464 -25.97 -14.83 -2.65
CA GLU A 464 -27.43 -14.68 -2.47
C GLU A 464 -28.16 -14.02 -3.67
N LEU A 465 -27.77 -14.42 -4.90
CA LEU A 465 -28.38 -13.93 -6.15
C LEU A 465 -29.42 -14.90 -6.73
N ARG A 466 -29.49 -16.14 -6.21
CA ARG A 466 -30.45 -17.19 -6.54
C ARG A 466 -30.73 -18.07 -5.32
N PRO A 467 -31.82 -18.89 -5.35
CA PRO A 467 -32.15 -19.76 -4.22
C PRO A 467 -31.05 -20.75 -3.89
N ASN A 468 -30.72 -20.92 -2.59
CA ASN A 468 -29.75 -21.85 -2.04
C ASN A 468 -28.33 -21.79 -2.65
N GLN A 469 -27.94 -20.66 -3.18
CA GLN A 469 -26.63 -20.45 -3.78
C GLN A 469 -25.51 -20.60 -2.75
N GLN A 470 -24.41 -21.26 -3.14
CA GLN A 470 -23.14 -21.30 -2.42
C GLN A 470 -21.99 -21.05 -3.40
N ASP A 471 -20.92 -20.40 -2.94
CA ASP A 471 -19.75 -20.14 -3.79
C ASP A 471 -19.08 -21.46 -4.24
N SER A 472 -19.17 -22.52 -3.42
CA SER A 472 -18.71 -23.88 -3.75
C SER A 472 -19.43 -24.54 -4.93
N ASP A 473 -20.60 -24.02 -5.37
CA ASP A 473 -21.26 -24.47 -6.60
C ASP A 473 -20.38 -24.18 -7.84
N SER A 474 -19.56 -23.12 -7.77
CA SER A 474 -18.79 -22.62 -8.89
C SER A 474 -17.27 -22.67 -8.70
N LEU A 475 -16.79 -22.70 -7.47
CA LEU A 475 -15.36 -22.63 -7.11
C LEU A 475 -14.97 -23.83 -6.24
N PRO A 476 -13.68 -24.21 -6.18
CA PRO A 476 -13.17 -25.06 -5.10
C PRO A 476 -13.37 -24.39 -3.74
N ASP A 477 -13.37 -25.16 -2.66
CA ASP A 477 -13.37 -24.60 -1.31
C ASP A 477 -12.24 -23.60 -1.14
N TYR A 478 -12.50 -22.46 -0.47
CA TYR A 478 -11.54 -21.36 -0.39
C TYR A 478 -10.14 -21.72 0.13
N PRO A 479 -9.96 -22.65 1.11
CA PRO A 479 -8.61 -23.08 1.48
C PRO A 479 -7.83 -23.72 0.33
N VAL A 480 -8.51 -24.51 -0.52
CA VAL A 480 -7.89 -25.13 -1.71
C VAL A 480 -7.68 -24.10 -2.80
N LEU A 481 -8.66 -23.24 -3.05
CA LEU A 481 -8.58 -22.18 -4.03
C LEU A 481 -7.41 -21.24 -3.73
N ASP A 482 -7.30 -20.74 -2.49
CA ASP A 482 -6.28 -19.80 -2.08
C ASP A 482 -4.86 -20.40 -2.15
N ALA A 483 -4.72 -21.68 -1.81
CA ALA A 483 -3.45 -22.40 -1.95
C ALA A 483 -3.02 -22.51 -3.41
N ILE A 484 -3.93 -22.89 -4.33
CA ILE A 484 -3.64 -22.93 -5.77
C ILE A 484 -3.31 -21.52 -6.30
N LEU A 485 -4.06 -20.48 -5.89
CA LEU A 485 -3.82 -19.11 -6.31
C LEU A 485 -2.47 -18.59 -5.82
N THR A 486 -2.05 -18.94 -4.61
CA THR A 486 -0.73 -18.57 -4.08
C THR A 486 0.38 -19.10 -4.99
N ILE A 487 0.33 -20.38 -5.37
CA ILE A 487 1.32 -20.97 -6.27
C ILE A 487 1.29 -20.28 -7.65
N LEU A 488 0.09 -20.19 -8.28
CA LEU A 488 -0.04 -19.70 -9.65
C LEU A 488 0.18 -18.18 -9.81
N ILE A 489 -0.05 -17.38 -8.76
CA ILE A 489 0.00 -15.92 -8.82
C ILE A 489 1.16 -15.35 -8.04
N ASP A 490 1.26 -15.66 -6.73
CA ASP A 490 2.26 -15.03 -5.87
C ASP A 490 3.66 -15.61 -6.12
N GLU A 491 3.76 -16.91 -6.40
CA GLU A 491 5.01 -17.62 -6.67
C GLU A 491 5.34 -17.74 -8.17
N ASP A 492 4.42 -17.34 -9.06
CA ASP A 492 4.54 -17.50 -10.52
C ASP A 492 4.76 -18.95 -10.97
N GLY A 493 4.18 -19.88 -10.20
CA GLY A 493 4.33 -21.32 -10.39
C GLY A 493 3.46 -21.85 -11.53
N SER A 494 3.63 -23.14 -11.81
CA SER A 494 2.96 -23.88 -12.87
C SER A 494 1.87 -24.81 -12.35
N ILE A 495 1.07 -25.40 -13.27
CA ILE A 495 0.17 -26.51 -12.95
C ILE A 495 0.93 -27.67 -12.28
N GLU A 496 2.14 -27.98 -12.76
CA GLU A 496 2.94 -29.06 -12.20
C GLU A 496 3.34 -28.81 -10.75
N ASP A 497 3.60 -27.55 -10.39
CA ASP A 497 3.94 -27.19 -9.01
C ASP A 497 2.73 -27.35 -8.09
N CYS A 498 1.52 -26.97 -8.53
CA CYS A 498 0.29 -27.26 -7.80
C CYS A 498 0.05 -28.78 -7.59
N LEU A 499 0.33 -29.60 -8.62
CA LEU A 499 0.17 -31.06 -8.52
C LEU A 499 1.21 -31.69 -7.58
N LYS A 500 2.43 -31.16 -7.50
CA LYS A 500 3.47 -31.60 -6.54
C LYS A 500 3.06 -31.32 -5.09
N GLU A 501 2.36 -30.20 -4.86
CA GLU A 501 1.80 -29.85 -3.54
C GLU A 501 0.52 -30.64 -3.20
N GLY A 502 0.06 -31.57 -4.10
CA GLY A 502 -1.04 -32.48 -3.85
C GLY A 502 -2.42 -31.95 -4.20
N HIS A 503 -2.52 -30.86 -4.96
CA HIS A 503 -3.81 -30.34 -5.42
C HIS A 503 -4.38 -31.20 -6.55
N GLU A 504 -5.72 -31.35 -6.57
CA GLU A 504 -6.41 -32.10 -7.60
C GLU A 504 -6.32 -31.45 -8.96
N LYS A 505 -5.94 -32.23 -10.00
CA LYS A 505 -5.71 -31.72 -11.36
C LYS A 505 -6.93 -30.98 -11.95
N THR A 506 -8.13 -31.46 -11.66
CA THR A 506 -9.39 -30.83 -12.11
C THR A 506 -9.54 -29.42 -11.58
N ASP A 507 -9.25 -29.20 -10.29
CA ASP A 507 -9.36 -27.91 -9.65
C ASP A 507 -8.28 -26.95 -10.15
N VAL A 508 -7.04 -27.41 -10.27
CA VAL A 508 -5.91 -26.60 -10.77
C VAL A 508 -6.19 -26.10 -12.19
N ILE A 509 -6.66 -26.98 -13.10
CA ILE A 509 -6.99 -26.60 -14.49
C ILE A 509 -8.17 -25.61 -14.52
N LYS A 510 -9.20 -25.85 -13.69
CA LYS A 510 -10.36 -24.96 -13.58
C LYS A 510 -9.93 -23.56 -13.12
N VAL A 511 -9.13 -23.47 -12.04
CA VAL A 511 -8.64 -22.22 -11.47
C VAL A 511 -7.75 -21.48 -12.47
N GLU A 512 -6.79 -22.15 -13.10
CA GLU A 512 -5.93 -21.54 -14.14
C GLU A 512 -6.76 -20.94 -15.27
N LYS A 513 -7.74 -21.68 -15.78
CA LYS A 513 -8.64 -21.18 -16.83
C LYS A 513 -9.38 -19.90 -16.40
N LEU A 514 -9.90 -19.89 -15.16
CA LEU A 514 -10.58 -18.71 -14.59
C LEU A 514 -9.64 -17.51 -14.47
N ILE A 515 -8.40 -17.70 -13.99
CA ILE A 515 -7.40 -16.65 -13.88
C ILE A 515 -7.20 -15.97 -15.25
N TYR A 516 -6.92 -16.72 -16.30
CA TYR A 516 -6.64 -16.13 -17.62
C TYR A 516 -7.87 -15.53 -18.29
N SER A 517 -9.07 -16.10 -18.07
CA SER A 517 -10.30 -15.57 -18.68
C SER A 517 -10.83 -14.32 -18.01
N SER A 518 -10.33 -13.98 -16.83
CA SER A 518 -10.82 -12.87 -15.98
C SER A 518 -9.96 -11.61 -16.05
N GLU A 519 -8.90 -11.59 -16.86
CA GLU A 519 -7.98 -10.45 -16.94
C GLU A 519 -8.68 -9.13 -17.29
N TYR A 520 -9.69 -9.17 -18.17
CA TYR A 520 -10.46 -7.99 -18.55
C TYR A 520 -11.25 -7.38 -17.38
N LYS A 521 -11.71 -8.21 -16.40
CA LYS A 521 -12.37 -7.74 -15.19
C LYS A 521 -11.38 -7.04 -14.26
N ARG A 522 -10.21 -7.66 -14.05
CA ARG A 522 -9.14 -7.08 -13.22
C ARG A 522 -8.67 -5.73 -13.75
N PHE A 523 -8.56 -5.59 -15.06
CA PHE A 523 -8.17 -4.34 -15.70
C PHE A 523 -9.12 -3.17 -15.43
N GLN A 524 -10.41 -3.47 -15.17
CA GLN A 524 -11.44 -2.48 -14.87
C GLN A 524 -11.78 -2.37 -13.38
N SER A 525 -11.08 -3.11 -12.52
CA SER A 525 -11.34 -3.09 -11.08
C SER A 525 -10.78 -1.82 -10.43
N ALA A 526 -11.44 -1.37 -9.35
CA ALA A 526 -10.97 -0.25 -8.55
C ALA A 526 -9.54 -0.48 -8.03
N PRO A 527 -8.73 0.57 -7.81
CA PRO A 527 -7.47 0.45 -7.06
C PRO A 527 -7.74 -0.07 -5.65
N GLY A 528 -6.75 -0.67 -5.02
CA GLY A 528 -6.91 -1.23 -3.68
C GLY A 528 -5.58 -1.51 -3.01
N THR A 529 -5.59 -1.71 -1.70
CA THR A 529 -4.37 -1.83 -0.90
C THR A 529 -3.54 -3.05 -1.31
N ARG A 530 -2.29 -2.82 -1.64
CA ARG A 530 -1.30 -3.86 -1.92
C ARG A 530 -0.77 -4.45 -0.61
N LEU A 531 -0.88 -5.77 -0.47
CA LEU A 531 -0.48 -6.52 0.73
C LEU A 531 0.51 -7.64 0.44
N THR A 532 0.50 -8.17 -0.78
CA THR A 532 1.36 -9.28 -1.22
C THR A 532 2.47 -8.80 -2.14
N GLN A 533 3.43 -9.66 -2.41
CA GLN A 533 4.51 -9.36 -3.34
C GLN A 533 4.00 -9.20 -4.78
N ARG A 534 2.88 -9.87 -5.12
CA ARG A 534 2.23 -9.79 -6.43
C ARG A 534 0.76 -9.47 -6.29
N ALA A 535 0.46 -8.18 -6.27
CA ALA A 535 -0.90 -7.67 -6.39
C ALA A 535 -1.31 -7.51 -7.87
N PHE A 536 -2.61 -7.54 -8.13
CA PHE A 536 -3.14 -7.24 -9.45
C PHE A 536 -3.04 -5.74 -9.72
N TRP A 537 -2.48 -5.39 -10.86
CA TRP A 537 -2.20 -4.09 -11.45
C TRP A 537 -0.73 -3.96 -11.85
N LEU A 538 0.11 -3.31 -11.08
CA LEU A 538 1.50 -3.04 -11.47
C LEU A 538 2.43 -4.26 -11.32
N ASP A 539 2.18 -5.11 -10.34
CA ASP A 539 3.02 -6.30 -10.08
C ASP A 539 2.81 -7.42 -11.11
N ARG A 540 1.62 -7.49 -11.74
CA ARG A 540 1.26 -8.53 -12.70
C ARG A 540 0.59 -7.91 -13.92
N ARG A 541 1.36 -7.70 -15.00
CA ARG A 541 0.95 -7.00 -16.23
C ARG A 541 0.72 -7.99 -17.36
N TYR A 542 -0.29 -8.83 -17.25
CA TYR A 542 -0.64 -9.79 -18.30
C TYR A 542 -1.50 -9.12 -19.38
N PRO A 543 -1.30 -9.49 -20.69
CA PRO A 543 -2.17 -9.00 -21.75
C PRO A 543 -3.58 -9.58 -21.59
N ILE A 544 -4.60 -8.72 -21.73
CA ILE A 544 -6.01 -9.13 -21.66
C ILE A 544 -6.30 -10.18 -22.74
N VAL A 545 -5.86 -9.89 -23.97
CA VAL A 545 -6.04 -10.81 -25.10
C VAL A 545 -4.82 -11.70 -25.21
N ASN A 546 -4.92 -12.92 -24.67
CA ASN A 546 -3.87 -13.93 -24.83
C ASN A 546 -4.47 -15.35 -24.92
N LYS A 547 -3.79 -16.22 -25.66
CA LYS A 547 -4.16 -17.62 -25.85
C LYS A 547 -3.21 -18.59 -25.11
N TRP A 548 -2.27 -18.04 -24.33
CA TRP A 548 -1.36 -18.88 -23.55
C TRP A 548 -2.13 -19.64 -22.48
N ARG A 549 -1.83 -20.92 -22.37
CA ARG A 549 -2.25 -21.80 -21.26
C ARG A 549 -1.10 -22.74 -20.97
N ASN A 550 -0.90 -23.12 -19.73
CA ASN A 550 0.07 -24.17 -19.40
C ASN A 550 -0.28 -25.44 -20.15
N LYS A 551 0.71 -26.18 -20.64
CA LYS A 551 0.49 -27.46 -21.30
C LYS A 551 -0.10 -28.45 -20.27
N LYS A 552 -1.15 -29.14 -20.67
CA LYS A 552 -1.83 -30.14 -19.84
C LYS A 552 -0.94 -31.35 -19.60
#